data_b873bcd5555ba9eab7c3ae3675517e74
#
_entry.id   b873bcd5555ba9eab7c3ae3675517e74
#
_cell.length_a   1.000
_cell.length_b   1.000
_cell.length_c   1.000
_cell.angle_alpha   90.00
_cell.angle_beta   90.00
_cell.angle_gamma   90.00
#
_symmetry.space_group_name_H-M   'P 1'
#
loop_
_entity.id
_entity.type
_entity.pdbx_description
1 polymer ?
#
loop_
_entity_poly.entity_id
_entity_poly.type
_entity_poly.pdbx_seq_one_letter_code
_entity_poly.pdbx_strand_id
1 'polypeptide(L)'
;MTERQKMISGQLYKSGVKELANDRMLCKEQCYDFNALRPSQTEQQSAMIKKIFGKVGANCFITAPFWCDYGYNIEAGDNFYANHNLVILDCAKVTFGNNVFIAPDCGFYTAGHPVDAASRNEGWELSLIHISEPTRHAQIS
;
A
#
# COMPACT_ATOMS: atom_id res chain seq x y z
N MET A 1 -23.64 -0.59 -0.67
CA MET A 1 -22.18 -0.53 -0.80
C MET A 1 -21.51 -1.70 -0.12
N THR A 2 -20.53 -2.28 -0.78
CA THR A 2 -19.68 -3.29 -0.15
C THR A 2 -18.72 -2.63 0.84
N GLU A 3 -18.13 -3.42 1.72
CA GLU A 3 -17.13 -2.89 2.66
C GLU A 3 -15.90 -2.37 1.90
N ARG A 4 -15.53 -3.01 0.78
CA ARG A 4 -14.44 -2.50 -0.07
C ARG A 4 -14.76 -1.11 -0.63
N GLN A 5 -15.99 -0.91 -1.11
CA GLN A 5 -16.40 0.39 -1.62
C GLN A 5 -16.39 1.46 -0.54
N LYS A 6 -16.85 1.12 0.65
CA LYS A 6 -16.80 2.04 1.81
C LYS A 6 -15.35 2.40 2.15
N MET A 7 -14.48 1.40 2.19
CA MET A 7 -13.06 1.59 2.47
C MET A 7 -12.44 2.57 1.47
N ILE A 8 -12.64 2.32 0.19
CA ILE A 8 -12.03 3.13 -0.87
C ILE A 8 -12.59 4.55 -0.88
N SER A 9 -13.86 4.72 -0.52
CA SER A 9 -14.52 6.04 -0.53
C SER A 9 -14.35 6.83 0.77
N GLY A 10 -13.64 6.30 1.76
CA GLY A 10 -13.39 7.02 3.00
C GLY A 10 -14.50 6.94 4.03
N GLN A 11 -15.43 6.01 3.87
CA GLN A 11 -16.48 5.79 4.84
C GLN A 11 -16.04 4.79 5.90
N LEU A 12 -16.68 4.83 7.05
CA LEU A 12 -16.42 3.86 8.10
C LEU A 12 -16.78 2.46 7.57
N TYR A 13 -15.90 1.50 7.76
CA TYR A 13 -16.09 0.16 7.23
C TYR A 13 -15.58 -0.90 8.20
N LYS A 14 -16.01 -2.14 7.99
CA LYS A 14 -15.52 -3.28 8.77
C LYS A 14 -14.42 -4.00 8.01
N SER A 15 -13.21 -3.91 8.54
CA SER A 15 -12.03 -4.49 7.90
C SER A 15 -12.00 -6.01 7.96
N GLY A 16 -12.71 -6.60 8.90
CA GLY A 16 -12.67 -8.06 9.11
C GLY A 16 -13.57 -8.87 8.21
N VAL A 17 -14.32 -8.26 7.29
CA VAL A 17 -15.17 -9.03 6.38
C VAL A 17 -14.30 -9.91 5.47
N LYS A 18 -14.86 -11.05 5.06
CA LYS A 18 -14.13 -12.07 4.33
C LYS A 18 -13.47 -11.54 3.06
N GLU A 19 -14.18 -10.71 2.31
CA GLU A 19 -13.66 -10.14 1.08
C GLU A 19 -12.36 -9.38 1.31
N LEU A 20 -12.33 -8.47 2.28
CA LEU A 20 -11.16 -7.67 2.58
C LEU A 20 -10.05 -8.50 3.22
N ALA A 21 -10.39 -9.44 4.08
CA ALA A 21 -9.41 -10.35 4.67
C ALA A 21 -8.71 -11.18 3.60
N ASN A 22 -9.47 -11.67 2.61
CA ASN A 22 -8.90 -12.43 1.49
C ASN A 22 -8.00 -11.55 0.63
N ASP A 23 -8.40 -10.31 0.37
CA ASP A 23 -7.58 -9.36 -0.39
C ASP A 23 -6.24 -9.12 0.29
N ARG A 24 -6.27 -8.89 1.61
CA ARG A 24 -5.03 -8.68 2.37
C ARG A 24 -4.14 -9.92 2.39
N MET A 25 -4.73 -11.09 2.51
CA MET A 25 -3.96 -12.33 2.52
C MET A 25 -3.28 -12.55 1.17
N LEU A 26 -4.01 -12.34 0.07
CA LEU A 26 -3.42 -12.42 -1.26
C LEU A 26 -2.26 -11.46 -1.41
N CYS A 27 -2.45 -10.23 -0.96
CA CYS A 27 -1.42 -9.21 -1.03
C CYS A 27 -0.18 -9.60 -0.21
N LYS A 28 -0.37 -10.13 0.99
CA LYS A 28 0.75 -10.58 1.83
C LYS A 28 1.53 -11.71 1.17
N GLU A 29 0.83 -12.65 0.54
CA GLU A 29 1.49 -13.73 -0.18
C GLU A 29 2.31 -13.19 -1.35
N GLN A 30 1.77 -12.23 -2.08
CA GLN A 30 2.49 -11.60 -3.19
C GLN A 30 3.71 -10.81 -2.70
N CYS A 31 3.57 -10.08 -1.60
CA CYS A 31 4.71 -9.37 -1.02
C CYS A 31 5.77 -10.35 -0.52
N TYR A 32 5.36 -11.45 0.08
CA TYR A 32 6.29 -12.50 0.49
C TYR A 32 7.09 -13.01 -0.72
N ASP A 33 6.41 -13.32 -1.81
CA ASP A 33 7.08 -13.80 -3.02
C ASP A 33 8.04 -12.76 -3.58
N PHE A 34 7.62 -11.50 -3.61
CA PHE A 34 8.49 -10.42 -4.05
C PHE A 34 9.74 -10.32 -3.17
N ASN A 35 9.56 -10.36 -1.86
CA ASN A 35 10.67 -10.19 -0.91
C ASN A 35 11.62 -11.39 -0.89
N ALA A 36 11.17 -12.54 -1.39
CA ALA A 36 11.99 -13.74 -1.47
C ALA A 36 12.83 -13.80 -2.76
N LEU A 37 12.61 -12.91 -3.71
CA LEU A 37 13.40 -12.88 -4.93
C LEU A 37 14.82 -12.42 -4.63
N ARG A 38 15.76 -12.95 -5.41
CA ARG A 38 17.16 -12.53 -5.30
C ARG A 38 17.32 -11.11 -5.85
N PRO A 39 18.24 -10.33 -5.29
CA PRO A 39 18.48 -8.96 -5.79
C PRO A 39 18.79 -8.91 -7.29
N SER A 40 19.37 -9.98 -7.85
CA SER A 40 19.70 -10.06 -9.27
C SER A 40 18.49 -10.35 -10.16
N GLN A 41 17.37 -10.78 -9.59
CA GLN A 41 16.17 -11.11 -10.36
C GLN A 41 15.30 -9.87 -10.61
N THR A 42 15.89 -8.89 -11.28
CA THR A 42 15.25 -7.57 -11.45
C THR A 42 14.00 -7.62 -12.34
N GLU A 43 13.99 -8.49 -13.35
CA GLU A 43 12.81 -8.64 -14.21
C GLU A 43 11.64 -9.23 -13.46
N GLN A 44 11.90 -10.24 -12.63
CA GLN A 44 10.87 -10.87 -11.82
C GLN A 44 10.34 -9.90 -10.76
N GLN A 45 11.22 -9.09 -10.18
CA GLN A 45 10.82 -8.05 -9.24
C GLN A 45 9.86 -7.05 -9.90
N SER A 46 10.22 -6.56 -11.09
CA SER A 46 9.35 -5.65 -11.83
C SER A 46 8.00 -6.27 -12.16
N ALA A 47 7.99 -7.52 -12.59
CA ALA A 47 6.76 -8.23 -12.91
C ALA A 47 5.86 -8.37 -11.68
N MET A 48 6.44 -8.66 -10.52
CA MET A 48 5.68 -8.77 -9.27
C MET A 48 5.07 -7.43 -8.86
N ILE A 49 5.81 -6.35 -8.97
CA ILE A 49 5.29 -5.01 -8.63
C ILE A 49 4.11 -4.65 -9.53
N LYS A 50 4.21 -4.94 -10.83
CA LYS A 50 3.09 -4.71 -11.75
C LYS A 50 1.86 -5.53 -11.38
N LYS A 51 2.07 -6.70 -10.79
CA LYS A 51 0.99 -7.57 -10.34
C LYS A 51 0.35 -7.09 -9.05
N ILE A 52 1.17 -6.53 -8.14
CA ILE A 52 0.72 -6.08 -6.82
C ILE A 52 0.03 -4.71 -6.92
N PHE A 53 0.65 -3.76 -7.60
CA PHE A 53 0.12 -2.38 -7.70
C PHE A 53 -1.07 -2.30 -8.65
N GLY A 54 -1.92 -1.33 -8.40
CA GLY A 54 -3.03 -1.05 -9.31
C GLY A 54 -2.57 -0.45 -10.62
N LYS A 55 -1.51 0.37 -10.59
CA LYS A 55 -0.97 1.00 -11.78
C LYS A 55 0.51 1.29 -11.58
N VAL A 56 1.32 1.04 -12.60
CA VAL A 56 2.76 1.27 -12.56
C VAL A 56 3.21 1.89 -13.88
N GLY A 57 3.97 2.97 -13.79
CA GLY A 57 4.58 3.59 -14.96
C GLY A 57 5.88 2.87 -15.38
N ALA A 58 6.65 3.53 -16.23
CA ALA A 58 7.91 2.99 -16.71
C ALA A 58 9.02 3.14 -15.66
N ASN A 59 9.97 2.19 -15.67
CA ASN A 59 11.17 2.25 -14.81
C ASN A 59 10.87 2.31 -13.32
N CYS A 60 9.93 1.50 -12.86
CA CYS A 60 9.63 1.38 -11.45
C CYS A 60 10.60 0.38 -10.82
N PHE A 61 11.26 0.78 -9.76
CA PHE A 61 12.18 -0.10 -9.04
C PHE A 61 11.94 0.02 -7.53
N ILE A 62 11.71 -1.11 -6.89
CA ILE A 62 11.53 -1.18 -5.44
C ILE A 62 12.53 -2.17 -4.88
N THR A 63 13.33 -1.71 -3.93
CA THR A 63 14.29 -2.57 -3.26
C THR A 63 13.60 -3.29 -2.10
N ALA A 64 13.64 -4.60 -2.09
CA ALA A 64 13.04 -5.40 -1.03
C ALA A 64 13.72 -5.12 0.32
N PRO A 65 13.05 -5.31 1.43
CA PRO A 65 11.67 -5.76 1.54
C PRO A 65 10.65 -4.64 1.36
N PHE A 66 9.45 -5.03 0.91
CA PHE A 66 8.32 -4.13 0.69
C PHE A 66 7.04 -4.79 1.17
N TRP A 67 6.16 -4.04 1.82
CA TRP A 67 4.87 -4.53 2.30
C TRP A 67 3.77 -3.52 2.03
N CYS A 68 2.59 -4.02 1.69
CA CYS A 68 1.39 -3.20 1.59
C CYS A 68 0.17 -4.02 2.01
N ASP A 69 -0.98 -3.36 2.19
CA ASP A 69 -2.20 -4.04 2.64
C ASP A 69 -2.95 -4.71 1.50
N TYR A 70 -3.17 -3.98 0.42
CA TYR A 70 -3.98 -4.47 -0.70
C TYR A 70 -3.22 -4.45 -2.02
N GLY A 71 -2.44 -3.43 -2.26
CA GLY A 71 -1.68 -3.23 -3.48
C GLY A 71 -2.48 -2.56 -4.58
N TYR A 72 -3.73 -2.97 -4.78
CA TYR A 72 -4.55 -2.43 -5.87
C TYR A 72 -4.90 -0.94 -5.73
N ASN A 73 -4.72 -0.37 -4.55
CA ASN A 73 -4.94 1.06 -4.32
C ASN A 73 -3.68 1.90 -4.53
N ILE A 74 -2.57 1.28 -4.92
CA ILE A 74 -1.31 1.99 -5.11
C ILE A 74 -1.10 2.25 -6.60
N GLU A 75 -0.81 3.50 -6.94
CA GLU A 75 -0.49 3.91 -8.30
C GLU A 75 0.84 4.64 -8.28
N ALA A 76 1.77 4.20 -9.11
CA ALA A 76 3.08 4.84 -9.25
C ALA A 76 3.26 5.34 -10.68
N GLY A 77 3.78 6.55 -10.81
CA GLY A 77 4.13 7.14 -12.11
C GLY A 77 5.44 6.60 -12.64
N ASP A 78 6.02 7.31 -13.61
CA ASP A 78 7.28 6.90 -14.21
C ASP A 78 8.46 7.18 -13.29
N ASN A 79 9.49 6.34 -13.38
CA ASN A 79 10.74 6.49 -12.65
C ASN A 79 10.55 6.51 -11.13
N PHE A 80 9.68 5.64 -10.64
CA PHE A 80 9.49 5.48 -9.21
C PHE A 80 10.61 4.62 -8.63
N TYR A 81 11.28 5.12 -7.62
CA TYR A 81 12.31 4.36 -6.90
C TYR A 81 12.01 4.34 -5.41
N ALA A 82 12.04 3.16 -4.81
CA ALA A 82 11.91 3.02 -3.36
C ALA A 82 13.06 2.19 -2.81
N ASN A 83 13.64 2.67 -1.72
CA ASN A 83 14.69 1.97 -1.01
C ASN A 83 14.09 0.92 -0.06
N HIS A 84 14.92 0.25 0.73
CA HIS A 84 14.51 -0.84 1.61
C HIS A 84 13.46 -0.43 2.62
N ASN A 85 12.57 -1.36 2.95
CA ASN A 85 11.60 -1.25 4.03
C ASN A 85 10.52 -0.19 3.79
N LEU A 86 10.01 -0.14 2.56
CA LEU A 86 8.84 0.66 2.26
C LEU A 86 7.59 -0.10 2.72
N VAL A 87 6.71 0.58 3.45
CA VAL A 87 5.42 0.05 3.88
C VAL A 87 4.33 1.00 3.42
N ILE A 88 3.35 0.49 2.69
CA ILE A 88 2.20 1.29 2.26
C ILE A 88 0.93 0.59 2.74
N LEU A 89 0.25 1.20 3.69
CA LEU A 89 -1.04 0.70 4.17
C LEU A 89 -2.14 1.35 3.34
N ASP A 90 -2.45 0.73 2.21
CA ASP A 90 -3.29 1.30 1.17
C ASP A 90 -4.77 0.94 1.30
N CYS A 91 -5.38 1.28 2.42
CA CYS A 91 -6.84 1.19 2.57
C CYS A 91 -7.54 2.20 1.65
N ALA A 92 -6.92 3.35 1.43
CA ALA A 92 -7.33 4.33 0.43
C ALA A 92 -6.29 4.39 -0.67
N LYS A 93 -6.64 5.05 -1.77
CA LYS A 93 -5.73 5.19 -2.90
C LYS A 93 -4.50 6.02 -2.51
N VAL A 94 -3.33 5.52 -2.87
CA VAL A 94 -2.05 6.18 -2.69
C VAL A 94 -1.43 6.36 -4.07
N THR A 95 -1.29 7.59 -4.51
CA THR A 95 -0.79 7.89 -5.85
C THR A 95 0.53 8.64 -5.76
N PHE A 96 1.52 8.12 -6.46
CA PHE A 96 2.81 8.78 -6.62
C PHE A 96 2.92 9.31 -8.05
N GLY A 97 3.37 10.54 -8.16
CA GLY A 97 3.63 11.13 -9.48
C GLY A 97 4.88 10.55 -10.13
N ASN A 98 5.41 11.27 -11.10
CA ASN A 98 6.64 10.86 -11.80
C ASN A 98 7.88 11.27 -11.00
N ASN A 99 8.96 10.51 -11.16
CA ASN A 99 10.28 10.82 -10.61
C ASN A 99 10.29 10.91 -9.08
N VAL A 100 9.55 10.02 -8.44
CA VAL A 100 9.50 9.95 -6.97
C VAL A 100 10.60 9.04 -6.46
N PHE A 101 11.32 9.52 -5.47
CA PHE A 101 12.38 8.77 -4.80
C PHE A 101 12.02 8.62 -3.32
N ILE A 102 11.95 7.38 -2.85
CA ILE A 102 11.58 7.06 -1.47
C ILE A 102 12.83 6.56 -0.73
N ALA A 103 13.16 7.23 0.36
CA ALA A 103 14.28 6.85 1.21
C ALA A 103 13.99 5.55 1.99
N PRO A 104 15.00 4.93 2.60
CA PRO A 104 14.78 3.73 3.41
C PRO A 104 13.84 3.96 4.58
N ASP A 105 13.16 2.91 5.00
CA ASP A 105 12.32 2.90 6.19
C ASP A 105 11.20 3.93 6.16
N CYS A 106 10.57 4.09 5.00
CA CYS A 106 9.45 5.00 4.82
C CYS A 106 8.12 4.28 4.92
N GLY A 107 7.10 5.01 5.38
CA GLY A 107 5.76 4.47 5.46
C GLY A 107 4.71 5.48 5.02
N PHE A 108 3.68 4.98 4.36
CA PHE A 108 2.52 5.75 3.94
C PHE A 108 1.29 5.03 4.48
N TYR A 109 0.62 5.64 5.44
CA TYR A 109 -0.45 4.98 6.19
C TYR A 109 -1.78 5.66 5.95
N THR A 110 -2.66 5.00 5.21
CA THR A 110 -4.02 5.48 4.99
C THR A 110 -5.04 4.80 5.89
N ALA A 111 -4.59 3.83 6.69
CA ALA A 111 -5.46 3.17 7.64
C ALA A 111 -5.59 4.01 8.91
N GLY A 112 -6.82 4.17 9.39
CA GLY A 112 -7.09 4.85 10.63
C GLY A 112 -8.12 4.10 11.44
N HIS A 113 -8.24 4.43 12.72
CA HIS A 113 -9.22 3.84 13.60
C HIS A 113 -10.12 4.94 14.16
N PRO A 114 -11.42 4.62 14.41
CA PRO A 114 -12.30 5.57 15.06
C PRO A 114 -11.74 5.96 16.43
N VAL A 115 -11.97 7.21 16.82
CA VAL A 115 -11.60 7.68 18.16
C VAL A 115 -12.41 6.96 19.23
N ASP A 116 -13.66 6.65 18.92
CA ASP A 116 -14.53 5.92 19.84
C ASP A 116 -14.04 4.48 20.04
N ALA A 117 -13.75 4.14 21.29
CA ALA A 117 -13.19 2.83 21.64
C ALA A 117 -14.15 1.68 21.31
N ALA A 118 -15.46 1.89 21.48
CA ALA A 118 -16.44 0.85 21.18
C ALA A 118 -16.45 0.49 19.70
N SER A 119 -16.49 1.50 18.83
CA SER A 119 -16.45 1.26 17.39
C SER A 119 -15.14 0.62 16.96
N ARG A 120 -14.03 1.07 17.52
CA ARG A 120 -12.71 0.51 17.21
C ARG A 120 -12.64 -0.96 17.62
N ASN A 121 -13.16 -1.31 18.79
CA ASN A 121 -13.12 -2.68 19.28
C ASN A 121 -14.03 -3.61 18.48
N GLU A 122 -15.03 -3.08 17.79
CA GLU A 122 -15.90 -3.85 16.91
C GLU A 122 -15.28 -4.08 15.53
N GLY A 123 -14.08 -3.58 15.28
CA GLY A 123 -13.39 -3.78 14.02
C GLY A 123 -13.69 -2.75 12.95
N TRP A 124 -14.29 -1.62 13.34
CA TRP A 124 -14.48 -0.52 12.40
C TRP A 124 -13.17 0.19 12.12
N GLU A 125 -12.96 0.55 10.87
CA GLU A 125 -11.80 1.31 10.43
C GLU A 125 -12.22 2.47 9.53
N LEU A 126 -11.29 3.36 9.30
CA LEU A 126 -11.49 4.53 8.47
C LEU A 126 -10.27 4.74 7.58
N SER A 127 -10.50 4.87 6.29
CA SER A 127 -9.42 5.17 5.34
C SER A 127 -9.18 6.68 5.30
N LEU A 128 -7.92 7.06 5.32
CA LEU A 128 -7.51 8.46 5.29
C LEU A 128 -7.29 8.87 3.83
N ILE A 129 -8.36 9.27 3.16
CA ILE A 129 -8.33 9.52 1.71
C ILE A 129 -7.82 10.91 1.33
N HIS A 130 -7.67 11.80 2.30
CA HIS A 130 -7.22 13.17 2.05
C HIS A 130 -5.90 13.45 2.77
N ILE A 131 -4.93 12.55 2.57
CA ILE A 131 -3.60 12.74 3.12
C ILE A 131 -2.91 13.82 2.30
N SER A 132 -2.41 14.83 2.97
CA SER A 132 -1.61 15.85 2.33
C SER A 132 -0.32 15.22 1.84
N GLU A 133 0.30 15.86 0.85
CA GLU A 133 1.40 15.25 0.17
C GLU A 133 2.48 14.71 1.10
N PRO A 134 2.97 13.52 0.82
CA PRO A 134 3.80 12.76 1.75
C PRO A 134 5.29 13.06 1.68
N THR A 135 5.68 14.16 1.11
CA THR A 135 7.06 14.40 0.75
C THR A 135 8.06 14.21 1.86
N ARG A 136 7.89 14.94 2.96
CA ARG A 136 8.86 14.89 4.05
C ARG A 136 8.71 13.63 4.88
N HIS A 137 7.48 13.23 5.12
CA HIS A 137 7.20 12.06 5.94
C HIS A 137 7.70 10.79 5.29
N ALA A 138 7.70 10.74 3.99
CA ALA A 138 8.23 9.60 3.26
C ALA A 138 9.69 9.32 3.60
N GLN A 139 10.39 10.29 4.10
CA GLN A 139 11.80 10.13 4.44
C GLN A 139 12.03 9.85 5.91
N ILE A 140 11.03 10.09 6.74
CA ILE A 140 11.19 10.05 8.17
C ILE A 140 10.58 8.81 8.79
N SER A 141 9.44 8.44 8.33
CA SER A 141 8.60 7.42 8.97
C SER A 141 9.23 6.22 9.60
#